data_10605dffd2c49daf370978d6dde17834
#
_entry.id   10605dffd2c49daf370978d6dde17834
#
_cell.length_a   1.000
_cell.length_b   1.000
_cell.length_c   1.000
_cell.angle_alpha   90.00
_cell.angle_beta   90.00
_cell.angle_gamma   90.00
#
_symmetry.space_group_name_H-M   'P 1'
#
loop_
_entity.id
_entity.type
_entity.pdbx_description
1 polymer ?
#
loop_
_entity_poly.entity_id
_entity_poly.type
_entity_poly.pdbx_seq_one_letter_code
_entity_poly.pdbx_strand_id
1 'polypeptide(L)'
;GAYENATTATNSLFCNTNGNRINYANAYNSHAITKVKDLNGKEVTFGPFNAHNWQRKDGTIKGNQWAPDVIYNKTMKKWCMYMSINSADWCSVIVCLTSDSPEGPWKYQGPVVFSGFAGKWDHNGYTKTDDWKKTDLAIATGCTSLPARYNPSGTYGDYWPNCIDPCVFYDDDDNLWMSYGSWSGGIFMLRLNKENGLRDYSYKFQNVGSGKATTSDAYFGKKIAGGYYVSGEASYIEKIGKYYYLFMSYGGLETTGGYQMRIFRSEKPDGPYKDPYGTSAIYTSYVMNYSATARHARGMLLMGG
;
A
#
# COMPACT_ATOMS: atom_id res chain seq x y z
N GLY A 1 7.88 12.54 -12.44
CA GLY A 1 7.23 13.00 -13.66
C GLY A 1 7.05 14.51 -13.72
N ALA A 2 6.45 15.02 -14.80
CA ALA A 2 6.26 16.46 -14.98
C ALA A 2 5.46 17.14 -13.85
N TYR A 3 4.69 16.37 -13.11
CA TYR A 3 3.85 16.86 -12.01
C TYR A 3 4.54 16.87 -10.65
N GLU A 4 5.54 16.04 -10.45
CA GLU A 4 6.32 16.01 -9.20
C GLU A 4 7.09 17.32 -8.99
N ASN A 5 7.53 17.93 -10.06
CA ASN A 5 8.28 19.18 -10.06
C ASN A 5 7.42 20.41 -10.35
N ALA A 6 6.09 20.26 -10.33
CA ALA A 6 5.20 21.39 -10.55
C ALA A 6 5.35 22.42 -9.42
N THR A 7 6.00 23.53 -9.72
CA THR A 7 6.23 24.64 -8.77
C THR A 7 5.09 25.63 -8.75
N THR A 8 4.22 25.59 -9.76
CA THR A 8 3.09 26.49 -9.90
C THR A 8 1.76 25.72 -9.83
N ALA A 9 0.73 26.35 -9.28
CA ALA A 9 -0.60 25.75 -9.17
C ALA A 9 -1.21 25.39 -10.53
N THR A 10 -0.85 26.10 -11.58
CA THR A 10 -1.36 25.91 -12.94
C THR A 10 -0.94 24.60 -13.57
N ASN A 11 0.20 24.03 -13.14
CA ASN A 11 0.75 22.80 -13.66
C ASN A 11 0.44 21.58 -12.76
N SER A 12 -0.30 21.78 -11.68
CA SER A 12 -0.63 20.71 -10.74
C SER A 12 -1.81 19.88 -11.20
N LEU A 13 -1.74 18.57 -11.02
CA LEU A 13 -2.88 17.67 -11.13
C LEU A 13 -3.85 17.82 -9.97
N PHE A 14 -3.39 18.35 -8.85
CA PHE A 14 -4.13 18.43 -7.61
C PHE A 14 -4.86 19.75 -7.41
N CYS A 15 -5.86 19.74 -6.57
CA CYS A 15 -6.47 20.95 -6.06
C CYS A 15 -6.69 20.84 -4.53
N ASN A 16 -6.85 22.00 -3.90
CA ASN A 16 -7.23 22.06 -2.49
C ASN A 16 -8.73 21.72 -2.31
N THR A 17 -9.21 21.74 -1.07
CA THR A 17 -10.63 21.48 -0.74
C THR A 17 -11.60 22.43 -1.42
N ASN A 18 -11.14 23.64 -1.77
CA ASN A 18 -11.95 24.65 -2.48
C ASN A 18 -11.89 24.49 -4.01
N GLY A 19 -11.17 23.48 -4.52
CA GLY A 19 -11.07 23.21 -5.95
C GLY A 19 -9.98 24.01 -6.69
N ASN A 20 -9.21 24.84 -5.99
CA ASN A 20 -8.11 25.58 -6.62
C ASN A 20 -6.89 24.68 -6.80
N ARG A 21 -6.24 24.74 -7.97
CA ARG A 21 -5.03 23.98 -8.25
C ARG A 21 -3.89 24.39 -7.32
N ILE A 22 -3.17 23.39 -6.82
CA ILE A 22 -2.00 23.58 -5.93
C ILE A 22 -0.86 22.66 -6.36
N ASN A 23 0.37 22.95 -5.93
CA ASN A 23 1.48 22.03 -6.15
C ASN A 23 1.32 20.78 -5.27
N TYR A 24 1.97 19.67 -5.65
CA TYR A 24 1.74 18.39 -5.00
C TYR A 24 2.13 18.38 -3.52
N ALA A 25 3.17 19.12 -3.12
CA ALA A 25 3.60 19.18 -1.72
C ALA A 25 2.49 19.73 -0.79
N ASN A 26 1.71 20.68 -1.30
CA ASN A 26 0.59 21.29 -0.58
C ASN A 26 -0.73 20.54 -0.77
N ALA A 27 -0.82 19.65 -1.76
CA ALA A 27 -2.04 18.89 -2.03
C ALA A 27 -2.49 18.06 -0.82
N TYR A 28 -1.55 17.63 0.00
CA TYR A 28 -1.78 16.74 1.14
C TYR A 28 -1.93 17.46 2.48
N ASN A 29 -2.05 18.79 2.50
CA ASN A 29 -2.20 19.56 3.75
C ASN A 29 -3.57 19.37 4.40
N SER A 30 -4.61 19.10 3.60
CA SER A 30 -5.96 18.81 4.10
C SER A 30 -6.64 17.78 3.21
N HIS A 31 -7.35 16.85 3.81
CA HIS A 31 -8.11 15.84 3.10
C HIS A 31 -9.62 16.03 3.27
N ALA A 32 -10.40 15.50 2.32
CA ALA A 32 -11.85 15.71 2.26
C ALA A 32 -12.58 14.98 3.39
N ILE A 33 -12.13 13.77 3.74
CA ILE A 33 -12.74 12.97 4.81
C ILE A 33 -12.17 13.41 6.15
N THR A 34 -13.04 13.85 7.06
CA THR A 34 -12.66 14.30 8.41
C THR A 34 -13.21 13.43 9.51
N LYS A 35 -14.07 12.46 9.17
CA LYS A 35 -14.64 11.49 10.08
C LYS A 35 -14.71 10.12 9.42
N VAL A 36 -14.46 9.08 10.21
CA VAL A 36 -14.60 7.67 9.81
C VAL A 36 -15.22 6.87 10.96
N LYS A 37 -15.72 5.68 10.66
CA LYS A 37 -16.06 4.70 11.70
C LYS A 37 -14.79 3.93 12.07
N ASP A 38 -14.50 3.81 13.35
CA ASP A 38 -13.37 3.03 13.86
C ASP A 38 -13.66 1.51 13.81
N LEU A 39 -12.74 0.71 14.34
CA LEU A 39 -12.86 -0.76 14.39
C LEU A 39 -14.10 -1.27 15.16
N ASN A 40 -14.75 -0.43 15.95
CA ASN A 40 -15.97 -0.74 16.70
C ASN A 40 -17.23 -0.13 16.08
N GLY A 41 -17.09 0.52 14.91
CA GLY A 41 -18.18 1.19 14.22
C GLY A 41 -18.54 2.57 14.80
N LYS A 42 -17.77 3.08 15.75
CA LYS A 42 -17.96 4.41 16.34
C LYS A 42 -17.37 5.48 15.42
N GLU A 43 -18.13 6.55 15.18
CA GLU A 43 -17.61 7.71 14.45
C GLU A 43 -16.51 8.43 15.27
N VAL A 44 -15.36 8.63 14.64
CA VAL A 44 -14.20 9.30 15.22
C VAL A 44 -13.63 10.33 14.24
N THR A 45 -12.89 11.31 14.78
CA THR A 45 -12.16 12.27 13.96
C THR A 45 -11.08 11.55 13.15
N PHE A 46 -10.96 11.89 11.86
CA PHE A 46 -9.98 11.38 10.93
C PHE A 46 -9.04 12.50 10.50
N GLY A 47 -7.85 12.51 11.06
CA GLY A 47 -6.85 13.51 10.74
C GLY A 47 -7.01 14.86 11.48
N PRO A 48 -6.43 15.92 10.93
CA PRO A 48 -5.83 15.98 9.59
C PRO A 48 -4.50 15.19 9.47
N PHE A 49 -4.31 14.53 8.33
CA PHE A 49 -3.08 13.80 8.00
C PHE A 49 -2.45 14.42 6.75
N ASN A 50 -1.24 14.96 6.90
CA ASN A 50 -0.43 15.39 5.77
C ASN A 50 0.47 14.24 5.35
N ALA A 51 0.06 13.52 4.31
CA ALA A 51 0.78 12.34 3.84
C ALA A 51 2.16 12.68 3.27
N HIS A 52 2.34 13.88 2.69
CA HIS A 52 3.66 14.29 2.19
C HIS A 52 4.69 14.46 3.31
N ASN A 53 4.25 14.77 4.53
CA ASN A 53 5.12 14.93 5.68
C ASN A 53 5.41 13.61 6.40
N TRP A 54 4.82 12.51 5.96
CA TRP A 54 5.16 11.17 6.43
C TRP A 54 6.42 10.71 5.71
N GLN A 55 7.57 11.10 6.23
CA GLN A 55 8.88 10.84 5.65
C GLN A 55 9.96 10.90 6.73
N ARG A 56 11.15 10.47 6.36
CA ARG A 56 12.30 10.47 7.26
C ARG A 56 12.72 11.88 7.65
N LYS A 57 13.19 12.02 8.87
CA LYS A 57 13.58 13.33 9.43
C LYS A 57 14.80 13.98 8.79
N ASP A 58 15.67 13.19 8.13
CA ASP A 58 16.86 13.75 7.47
C ASP A 58 16.54 14.58 6.23
N GLY A 59 15.32 14.47 5.72
CA GLY A 59 14.87 15.26 4.57
C GLY A 59 15.59 14.99 3.25
N THR A 60 16.46 13.97 3.19
CA THR A 60 17.24 13.65 1.99
C THR A 60 16.38 13.03 0.89
N ILE A 61 15.33 12.30 1.28
CA ILE A 61 14.33 11.75 0.36
C ILE A 61 12.97 12.31 0.74
N LYS A 62 12.49 13.23 -0.06
CA LYS A 62 11.13 13.76 0.05
C LYS A 62 10.18 12.85 -0.69
N GLY A 63 8.96 12.73 -0.18
CA GLY A 63 7.96 11.80 -0.69
C GLY A 63 7.79 11.87 -2.21
N ASN A 64 8.23 10.82 -2.89
CA ASN A 64 8.03 10.66 -4.33
C ASN A 64 6.68 10.00 -4.58
N GLN A 65 5.98 10.47 -5.61
CA GLN A 65 4.73 9.87 -6.03
C GLN A 65 5.02 8.77 -7.05
N TRP A 66 4.64 7.53 -6.72
CA TRP A 66 4.88 6.36 -7.53
C TRP A 66 3.63 5.52 -7.74
N ALA A 67 3.66 4.71 -8.82
CA ALA A 67 2.76 3.60 -9.10
C ALA A 67 1.29 3.88 -8.75
N PRO A 68 0.63 4.81 -9.42
CA PRO A 68 -0.78 5.04 -9.21
C PRO A 68 -1.63 3.93 -9.82
N ASP A 69 -2.74 3.63 -9.15
CA ASP A 69 -3.84 2.87 -9.73
C ASP A 69 -5.12 3.71 -9.72
N VAL A 70 -5.94 3.57 -10.76
CA VAL A 70 -7.14 4.40 -10.94
C VAL A 70 -8.35 3.53 -11.22
N ILE A 71 -9.39 3.69 -10.42
CA ILE A 71 -10.65 2.99 -10.58
C ILE A 71 -11.84 3.94 -10.51
N TYR A 72 -12.91 3.65 -11.25
CA TYR A 72 -14.19 4.35 -11.06
C TYR A 72 -14.93 3.73 -9.87
N ASN A 73 -15.09 4.52 -8.81
CA ASN A 73 -15.86 4.09 -7.64
C ASN A 73 -17.36 4.26 -7.94
N LYS A 74 -18.04 3.14 -8.14
CA LYS A 74 -19.45 3.08 -8.54
C LYS A 74 -20.39 3.72 -7.51
N THR A 75 -20.06 3.60 -6.21
CA THR A 75 -20.86 4.14 -5.10
C THR A 75 -20.69 5.65 -4.98
N MET A 76 -19.46 6.13 -5.00
CA MET A 76 -19.15 7.56 -4.96
C MET A 76 -19.48 8.28 -6.26
N LYS A 77 -19.59 7.55 -7.37
CA LYS A 77 -19.69 8.08 -8.75
C LYS A 77 -18.53 9.03 -9.07
N LYS A 78 -17.33 8.63 -8.66
CA LYS A 78 -16.08 9.38 -8.84
C LYS A 78 -14.96 8.46 -9.29
N TRP A 79 -14.00 9.04 -9.96
CA TRP A 79 -12.71 8.40 -10.17
C TRP A 79 -11.92 8.48 -8.87
N CYS A 80 -11.34 7.37 -8.47
CA CYS A 80 -10.43 7.26 -7.34
C CYS A 80 -9.05 6.86 -7.83
N MET A 81 -8.04 7.66 -7.50
CA MET A 81 -6.64 7.34 -7.75
C MET A 81 -5.99 6.98 -6.42
N TYR A 82 -5.38 5.82 -6.38
CA TYR A 82 -4.58 5.38 -5.25
C TYR A 82 -3.13 5.59 -5.60
N MET A 83 -2.45 6.45 -4.84
CA MET A 83 -1.10 6.92 -5.15
C MET A 83 -0.16 6.58 -4.01
N SER A 84 0.98 5.99 -4.34
CA SER A 84 2.06 5.80 -3.37
C SER A 84 2.82 7.10 -3.16
N ILE A 85 3.01 7.49 -1.91
CA ILE A 85 3.98 8.52 -1.53
C ILE A 85 5.08 7.79 -0.79
N ASN A 86 6.20 7.60 -1.47
CA ASN A 86 7.31 6.81 -0.98
C ASN A 86 8.42 7.70 -0.43
N SER A 87 8.96 7.29 0.69
CA SER A 87 10.19 7.82 1.27
C SER A 87 11.15 6.66 1.56
N ALA A 88 12.37 6.97 1.96
CA ALA A 88 13.31 5.92 2.30
C ALA A 88 12.87 5.15 3.54
N ASP A 89 13.39 3.93 3.70
CA ASP A 89 13.24 3.06 4.87
C ASP A 89 11.78 2.74 5.21
N TRP A 90 10.98 2.42 4.17
CA TRP A 90 9.58 1.99 4.34
C TRP A 90 8.66 3.04 4.98
N CYS A 91 9.10 4.28 5.15
CA CYS A 91 8.21 5.40 5.50
C CYS A 91 7.41 5.80 4.28
N SER A 92 6.38 5.04 3.97
CA SER A 92 5.53 5.25 2.80
C SER A 92 4.07 5.32 3.22
N VAL A 93 3.25 5.88 2.35
CA VAL A 93 1.81 5.93 2.53
C VAL A 93 1.11 5.80 1.19
N ILE A 94 0.05 5.02 1.15
CA ILE A 94 -0.89 5.03 0.02
C ILE A 94 -2.01 5.98 0.38
N VAL A 95 -2.32 6.87 -0.54
CA VAL A 95 -3.38 7.88 -0.42
C VAL A 95 -4.45 7.64 -1.46
N CYS A 96 -5.67 8.06 -1.16
CA CYS A 96 -6.76 8.14 -2.11
C CYS A 96 -6.97 9.59 -2.53
N LEU A 97 -7.06 9.80 -3.83
CA LEU A 97 -7.41 11.05 -4.48
C LEU A 97 -8.70 10.83 -5.26
N THR A 98 -9.57 11.82 -5.33
CA THR A 98 -10.83 11.71 -6.06
C THR A 98 -11.00 12.83 -7.09
N SER A 99 -11.68 12.50 -8.18
CA SER A 99 -12.05 13.45 -9.22
C SER A 99 -13.36 13.07 -9.88
N ASP A 100 -14.03 14.05 -10.48
CA ASP A 100 -15.20 13.85 -11.33
C ASP A 100 -14.80 13.42 -12.76
N SER A 101 -13.52 13.58 -13.13
CA SER A 101 -12.95 13.19 -14.43
C SER A 101 -11.69 12.36 -14.23
N PRO A 102 -11.39 11.37 -15.12
CA PRO A 102 -10.13 10.62 -15.06
C PRO A 102 -8.90 11.51 -15.32
N GLU A 103 -9.09 12.68 -15.91
CA GLU A 103 -8.04 13.66 -16.15
C GLU A 103 -7.79 14.58 -14.94
N GLY A 104 -8.62 14.51 -13.91
CA GLY A 104 -8.57 15.41 -12.77
C GLY A 104 -9.39 16.70 -12.96
N PRO A 105 -9.17 17.74 -12.17
CA PRO A 105 -8.19 17.82 -11.10
C PRO A 105 -8.53 16.91 -9.91
N TRP A 106 -7.50 16.40 -9.27
CA TRP A 106 -7.62 15.45 -8.17
C TRP A 106 -7.66 16.17 -6.83
N LYS A 107 -8.51 15.68 -5.93
CA LYS A 107 -8.64 16.16 -4.54
C LYS A 107 -8.16 15.08 -3.58
N TYR A 108 -7.38 15.48 -2.59
CA TYR A 108 -6.94 14.57 -1.53
C TYR A 108 -8.12 14.13 -0.67
N GLN A 109 -8.50 12.87 -0.81
CA GLN A 109 -9.58 12.24 -0.06
C GLN A 109 -9.14 11.87 1.36
N GLY A 110 -7.95 11.31 1.48
CA GLY A 110 -7.30 10.91 2.73
C GLY A 110 -6.27 9.80 2.53
N PRO A 111 -5.48 9.48 3.57
CA PRO A 111 -4.59 8.34 3.56
C PRO A 111 -5.38 7.04 3.68
N VAL A 112 -4.80 5.96 3.15
CA VAL A 112 -5.38 4.60 3.20
C VAL A 112 -4.59 3.69 4.13
N VAL A 113 -3.26 3.69 4.02
CA VAL A 113 -2.38 2.87 4.84
C VAL A 113 -0.98 3.47 4.89
N PHE A 114 -0.36 3.44 6.07
CA PHE A 114 1.00 3.91 6.32
C PHE A 114 1.93 2.75 6.61
N SER A 115 3.23 2.91 6.33
CA SER A 115 4.28 1.99 6.74
C SER A 115 5.44 2.72 7.39
N GLY A 116 6.31 1.98 8.12
CA GLY A 116 7.50 2.55 8.72
C GLY A 116 7.29 3.22 10.07
N PHE A 117 6.39 2.70 10.92
CA PHE A 117 6.09 3.26 12.24
C PHE A 117 7.27 3.27 13.21
N ALA A 118 8.13 2.27 13.10
CA ALA A 118 9.30 2.16 13.93
C ALA A 118 10.43 2.96 13.31
N GLY A 119 10.71 4.12 13.83
CA GLY A 119 11.90 4.89 13.48
C GLY A 119 13.22 4.24 13.92
N LYS A 120 13.28 2.91 14.01
CA LYS A 120 14.47 2.13 14.35
C LYS A 120 15.37 1.76 13.19
N TRP A 121 15.05 2.23 12.01
CA TRP A 121 15.92 2.05 10.88
C TRP A 121 17.05 3.01 11.00
N ASP A 122 18.09 2.48 11.49
CA ASP A 122 19.31 3.19 11.64
C ASP A 122 20.34 2.73 10.60
N HIS A 123 19.96 2.79 9.34
CA HIS A 123 20.98 2.76 8.32
C HIS A 123 21.77 4.07 8.25
N ASN A 124 21.25 5.16 8.82
CA ASN A 124 21.85 6.49 8.73
C ASN A 124 21.62 7.38 9.95
N GLY A 125 21.52 6.81 11.15
CA GLY A 125 21.40 7.61 12.38
C GLY A 125 20.01 8.21 12.63
N TYR A 126 18.92 7.54 12.19
CA TYR A 126 17.56 8.01 12.45
C TYR A 126 17.15 7.76 13.88
N THR A 127 16.72 8.82 14.54
CA THR A 127 16.05 8.72 15.82
C THR A 127 14.63 8.20 15.65
N LYS A 128 14.18 7.34 16.56
CA LYS A 128 12.79 6.93 16.68
C LYS A 128 11.90 8.16 16.68
N THR A 129 10.84 8.10 15.92
CA THR A 129 9.82 9.13 15.94
C THR A 129 8.55 8.57 16.58
N ASP A 130 7.89 9.35 17.42
CA ASP A 130 6.52 9.08 17.87
C ASP A 130 5.48 9.51 16.83
N ASP A 131 5.92 9.71 15.60
CA ASP A 131 5.08 10.25 14.54
C ASP A 131 3.97 9.27 14.08
N TRP A 132 4.02 7.99 14.50
CA TRP A 132 2.92 7.06 14.30
C TRP A 132 1.55 7.62 14.76
N LYS A 133 1.56 8.55 15.74
CA LYS A 133 0.37 9.26 16.21
C LYS A 133 -0.25 10.19 15.14
N LYS A 134 0.52 10.52 14.10
CA LYS A 134 0.06 11.29 12.93
C LYS A 134 -0.47 10.41 11.82
N THR A 135 -0.74 9.14 12.11
CA THR A 135 -1.28 8.15 11.20
C THR A 135 -2.62 7.61 11.71
N ASP A 136 -3.27 6.79 10.90
CA ASP A 136 -4.52 6.14 11.25
C ASP A 136 -4.36 4.88 12.12
N LEU A 137 -3.15 4.57 12.59
CA LEU A 137 -2.86 3.33 13.33
C LEU A 137 -3.78 3.14 14.54
N ALA A 138 -3.97 4.20 15.32
CA ALA A 138 -4.84 4.15 16.50
C ALA A 138 -6.31 3.87 16.13
N ILE A 139 -6.79 4.42 15.03
CA ILE A 139 -8.16 4.21 14.53
C ILE A 139 -8.34 2.76 14.11
N ALA A 140 -7.37 2.21 13.38
CA ALA A 140 -7.44 0.85 12.85
C ALA A 140 -7.25 -0.24 13.91
N THR A 141 -6.50 0.03 14.98
CA THR A 141 -6.11 -0.99 15.96
C THR A 141 -6.58 -0.71 17.38
N GLY A 142 -7.04 0.49 17.68
CA GLY A 142 -7.39 0.92 19.04
C GLY A 142 -6.19 1.10 19.95
N CYS A 143 -4.96 1.13 19.43
CA CYS A 143 -3.76 1.23 20.26
C CYS A 143 -3.58 2.64 20.84
N THR A 144 -3.10 2.70 22.08
CA THR A 144 -2.72 3.93 22.77
C THR A 144 -1.20 4.15 22.84
N SER A 145 -0.44 3.15 22.45
CA SER A 145 1.01 3.16 22.29
C SER A 145 1.40 2.35 21.06
N LEU A 146 2.58 2.60 20.50
CA LEU A 146 3.04 1.81 19.34
C LEU A 146 3.21 0.34 19.74
N PRO A 147 2.41 -0.58 19.16
CA PRO A 147 2.54 -2.00 19.45
C PRO A 147 3.94 -2.52 19.12
N ALA A 148 4.49 -3.35 20.01
CA ALA A 148 5.85 -3.90 19.86
C ALA A 148 6.07 -4.63 18.53
N ARG A 149 5.02 -5.24 17.99
CA ARG A 149 5.07 -5.94 16.69
C ARG A 149 5.37 -5.02 15.52
N TYR A 150 4.99 -3.73 15.59
CA TYR A 150 5.32 -2.71 14.57
C TYR A 150 6.65 -2.00 14.87
N ASN A 151 7.29 -2.37 15.96
CA ASN A 151 8.61 -1.91 16.35
C ASN A 151 9.51 -3.12 16.68
N PRO A 152 9.75 -4.03 15.72
CA PRO A 152 10.52 -5.24 15.96
C PRO A 152 11.98 -4.90 16.30
N SER A 153 12.66 -5.81 16.99
CA SER A 153 14.10 -5.70 17.29
C SER A 153 14.99 -5.85 16.05
N GLY A 154 14.46 -6.34 14.97
CA GLY A 154 15.09 -6.41 13.65
C GLY A 154 14.59 -5.32 12.73
N THR A 155 14.70 -5.58 11.44
CA THR A 155 14.28 -4.66 10.43
C THR A 155 12.76 -4.68 10.26
N TYR A 156 12.15 -3.52 10.16
CA TYR A 156 10.71 -3.37 9.89
C TYR A 156 10.30 -4.17 8.64
N GLY A 157 11.04 -4.00 7.56
CA GLY A 157 10.78 -4.61 6.28
C GLY A 157 10.96 -6.13 6.22
N ASP A 158 11.47 -6.79 7.28
CA ASP A 158 11.48 -8.26 7.33
C ASP A 158 10.07 -8.83 7.44
N TYR A 159 9.14 -8.07 8.02
CA TYR A 159 7.82 -8.56 8.41
C TYR A 159 6.67 -7.80 7.82
N TRP A 160 6.83 -6.47 7.63
CA TRP A 160 5.77 -5.55 7.27
C TRP A 160 5.95 -5.00 5.86
N PRO A 161 4.86 -4.67 5.16
CA PRO A 161 4.96 -4.19 3.80
C PRO A 161 5.58 -2.79 3.75
N ASN A 162 6.18 -2.46 2.63
CA ASN A 162 6.29 -1.09 2.16
C ASN A 162 4.96 -0.69 1.53
N CYS A 163 4.32 0.37 1.99
CA CYS A 163 3.01 0.79 1.50
C CYS A 163 3.13 1.55 0.18
N ILE A 164 3.40 0.80 -0.89
CA ILE A 164 3.46 1.26 -2.28
C ILE A 164 2.80 0.25 -3.22
N ASP A 165 2.73 0.56 -4.50
CA ASP A 165 2.23 -0.28 -5.59
C ASP A 165 0.78 -0.78 -5.34
N PRO A 166 -0.19 0.13 -5.12
CA PRO A 166 -1.58 -0.28 -4.96
C PRO A 166 -2.16 -0.84 -6.24
N CYS A 167 -3.02 -1.86 -6.13
CA CYS A 167 -3.94 -2.29 -7.16
C CYS A 167 -5.33 -2.44 -6.55
N VAL A 168 -6.32 -1.79 -7.11
CA VAL A 168 -7.68 -1.72 -6.58
C VAL A 168 -8.67 -2.37 -7.52
N PHE A 169 -9.52 -3.23 -6.99
CA PHE A 169 -10.48 -3.98 -7.79
C PHE A 169 -11.77 -4.28 -7.00
N TYR A 170 -12.82 -4.61 -7.72
CA TYR A 170 -14.05 -5.13 -7.14
C TYR A 170 -14.08 -6.65 -7.18
N ASP A 171 -14.61 -7.27 -6.11
CA ASP A 171 -14.98 -8.68 -6.16
C ASP A 171 -16.40 -8.88 -6.73
N ASP A 172 -16.87 -10.14 -6.78
CA ASP A 172 -18.18 -10.48 -7.32
C ASP A 172 -19.36 -9.92 -6.50
N ASP A 173 -19.11 -9.59 -5.24
CA ASP A 173 -20.11 -9.01 -4.33
C ASP A 173 -20.05 -7.47 -4.30
N ASP A 174 -19.37 -6.85 -5.29
CA ASP A 174 -19.13 -5.40 -5.35
C ASP A 174 -18.39 -4.85 -4.12
N ASN A 175 -17.57 -5.67 -3.49
CA ASN A 175 -16.69 -5.21 -2.45
C ASN A 175 -15.39 -4.65 -3.05
N LEU A 176 -14.92 -3.55 -2.50
CA LEU A 176 -13.72 -2.88 -2.97
C LEU A 176 -12.50 -3.36 -2.17
N TRP A 177 -11.48 -3.81 -2.87
CA TRP A 177 -10.24 -4.35 -2.31
C TRP A 177 -9.02 -3.63 -2.87
N MET A 178 -7.94 -3.62 -2.10
CA MET A 178 -6.64 -3.10 -2.53
C MET A 178 -5.54 -4.09 -2.16
N SER A 179 -4.81 -4.60 -3.15
CA SER A 179 -3.51 -5.22 -2.90
C SER A 179 -2.42 -4.16 -2.95
N TYR A 180 -1.36 -4.33 -2.17
CA TYR A 180 -0.26 -3.38 -2.08
C TYR A 180 0.96 -4.00 -1.43
N GLY A 181 2.10 -3.39 -1.64
CA GLY A 181 3.37 -3.82 -1.07
C GLY A 181 4.43 -4.04 -2.14
N SER A 182 5.68 -4.04 -1.71
CA SER A 182 6.84 -4.25 -2.58
C SER A 182 7.96 -4.84 -1.76
N TRP A 183 8.56 -5.92 -2.24
CA TRP A 183 9.64 -6.63 -1.55
C TRP A 183 9.33 -6.87 -0.07
N SER A 184 10.23 -6.51 0.81
CA SER A 184 10.02 -6.42 2.27
C SER A 184 9.17 -7.55 2.84
N GLY A 185 8.19 -7.22 3.69
CA GLY A 185 7.26 -8.16 4.30
C GLY A 185 6.26 -8.80 3.35
N GLY A 186 6.26 -8.42 2.08
CA GLY A 186 5.42 -9.00 1.02
C GLY A 186 4.25 -8.11 0.62
N ILE A 187 3.33 -8.72 -0.12
CA ILE A 187 2.12 -8.12 -0.64
C ILE A 187 0.97 -8.41 0.31
N PHE A 188 0.23 -7.36 0.64
CA PHE A 188 -0.91 -7.42 1.55
C PHE A 188 -2.20 -7.01 0.84
N MET A 189 -3.32 -7.37 1.43
CA MET A 189 -4.66 -7.07 0.96
C MET A 189 -5.43 -6.33 2.03
N LEU A 190 -6.02 -5.18 1.67
CA LEU A 190 -6.95 -4.42 2.49
C LEU A 190 -8.35 -4.42 1.90
N ARG A 191 -9.34 -4.33 2.78
CA ARG A 191 -10.69 -3.98 2.43
C ARG A 191 -10.84 -2.46 2.40
N LEU A 192 -11.43 -1.92 1.33
CA LEU A 192 -11.73 -0.50 1.21
C LEU A 192 -13.23 -0.25 1.44
N ASN A 193 -13.53 0.93 1.96
CA ASN A 193 -14.88 1.42 2.10
C ASN A 193 -15.30 2.11 0.80
N LYS A 194 -16.26 1.51 0.10
CA LYS A 194 -16.72 2.01 -1.19
C LYS A 194 -17.44 3.37 -1.13
N GLU A 195 -17.87 3.82 0.06
CA GLU A 195 -18.56 5.10 0.21
C GLU A 195 -17.60 6.29 0.30
N ASN A 196 -16.34 6.05 0.63
CA ASN A 196 -15.33 7.11 0.75
C ASN A 196 -13.98 6.80 0.09
N GLY A 197 -13.78 5.58 -0.40
CA GLY A 197 -12.55 5.14 -1.05
C GLY A 197 -11.38 4.87 -0.10
N LEU A 198 -11.54 5.10 1.20
CA LEU A 198 -10.48 4.86 2.19
C LEU A 198 -10.55 3.43 2.72
N ARG A 199 -9.68 3.09 3.67
CA ARG A 199 -9.73 1.83 4.40
C ARG A 199 -11.10 1.62 5.07
N ASP A 200 -11.62 0.40 5.00
CA ASP A 200 -12.74 -0.02 5.83
C ASP A 200 -12.25 -0.48 7.21
N TYR A 201 -12.27 0.42 8.19
CA TYR A 201 -11.83 0.13 9.56
C TYR A 201 -12.74 -0.87 10.27
N SER A 202 -13.99 -1.02 9.83
CA SER A 202 -14.95 -1.96 10.42
C SER A 202 -14.73 -3.41 9.94
N TYR A 203 -14.04 -3.60 8.82
CA TYR A 203 -13.72 -4.91 8.29
C TYR A 203 -12.65 -5.60 9.13
N LYS A 204 -12.99 -6.77 9.68
CA LYS A 204 -12.07 -7.54 10.54
C LYS A 204 -11.56 -8.76 9.78
N PHE A 205 -10.26 -8.77 9.56
CA PHE A 205 -9.60 -9.95 8.98
C PHE A 205 -9.65 -11.12 9.96
N GLN A 206 -9.83 -12.34 9.42
CA GLN A 206 -9.82 -13.55 10.21
C GLN A 206 -8.38 -13.95 10.57
N ASN A 207 -8.24 -14.67 11.70
CA ASN A 207 -6.96 -15.24 12.16
C ASN A 207 -5.83 -14.18 12.31
N VAL A 208 -6.19 -13.01 12.80
CA VAL A 208 -5.21 -11.95 13.08
C VAL A 208 -4.23 -12.43 14.13
N GLY A 209 -2.95 -12.47 13.78
CA GLY A 209 -1.88 -12.85 14.67
C GLY A 209 -1.17 -11.63 15.29
N SER A 210 -0.38 -11.90 16.31
CA SER A 210 0.47 -10.90 16.96
C SER A 210 1.97 -11.09 16.67
N GLY A 211 2.36 -12.23 16.11
CA GLY A 211 3.74 -12.58 15.83
C GLY A 211 4.23 -12.10 14.48
N LYS A 212 5.54 -12.13 14.28
CA LYS A 212 6.22 -11.69 13.06
C LYS A 212 5.87 -12.52 11.82
N ALA A 213 5.58 -13.81 12.01
CA ALA A 213 5.20 -14.72 10.92
C ALA A 213 3.71 -14.69 10.57
N THR A 214 2.94 -13.79 11.17
CA THR A 214 1.51 -13.72 10.90
C THR A 214 1.24 -13.36 9.45
N THR A 215 0.25 -14.02 8.85
CA THR A 215 -0.25 -13.72 7.52
C THR A 215 -1.52 -12.88 7.53
N SER A 216 -2.03 -12.53 8.72
CA SER A 216 -3.19 -11.66 8.90
C SER A 216 -2.92 -10.70 10.04
N ASP A 217 -2.95 -9.42 9.74
CA ASP A 217 -2.59 -8.33 10.65
C ASP A 217 -3.75 -7.35 10.79
N ALA A 218 -3.93 -6.81 12.00
CA ALA A 218 -5.02 -5.88 12.28
C ALA A 218 -4.87 -4.56 11.52
N TYR A 219 -3.63 -4.13 11.26
CA TYR A 219 -3.36 -2.89 10.53
C TYR A 219 -3.09 -3.15 9.05
N PHE A 220 -2.16 -4.03 8.71
CA PHE A 220 -1.77 -4.24 7.31
C PHE A 220 -2.73 -5.13 6.52
N GLY A 221 -3.67 -5.80 7.19
CA GLY A 221 -4.58 -6.73 6.55
C GLY A 221 -3.97 -8.10 6.30
N LYS A 222 -4.32 -8.75 5.20
CA LYS A 222 -3.93 -10.13 4.93
C LYS A 222 -2.77 -10.20 3.94
N LYS A 223 -1.68 -10.86 4.33
CA LYS A 223 -0.59 -11.17 3.40
C LYS A 223 -1.06 -12.17 2.35
N ILE A 224 -0.86 -11.85 1.09
CA ILE A 224 -1.29 -12.70 -0.04
C ILE A 224 -0.14 -13.27 -0.84
N ALA A 225 1.03 -12.61 -0.82
CA ALA A 225 2.23 -13.07 -1.53
C ALA A 225 3.51 -12.49 -0.94
N GLY A 226 4.66 -12.99 -1.37
CA GLY A 226 5.97 -12.46 -0.98
C GLY A 226 6.31 -12.70 0.49
N GLY A 227 7.12 -11.82 1.04
CA GLY A 227 7.68 -11.89 2.38
C GLY A 227 9.15 -12.25 2.39
N TYR A 228 9.83 -11.99 3.51
CA TYR A 228 11.25 -12.29 3.69
C TYR A 228 12.16 -11.64 2.62
N TYR A 229 11.84 -10.42 2.21
CA TYR A 229 12.56 -9.68 1.16
C TYR A 229 12.62 -10.40 -0.18
N VAL A 230 11.73 -11.34 -0.44
CA VAL A 230 11.61 -11.89 -1.78
C VAL A 230 11.20 -10.76 -2.73
N SER A 231 11.92 -10.58 -3.82
CA SER A 231 11.62 -9.54 -4.79
C SER A 231 10.25 -9.80 -5.42
N GLY A 232 9.24 -9.12 -4.96
CA GLY A 232 7.91 -9.24 -5.51
C GLY A 232 7.24 -7.89 -5.36
N GLU A 233 6.87 -7.28 -6.48
CA GLU A 233 6.31 -5.93 -6.52
C GLU A 233 5.27 -5.79 -7.62
N ALA A 234 4.66 -4.59 -7.71
CA ALA A 234 3.68 -4.26 -8.74
C ALA A 234 2.58 -5.34 -8.85
N SER A 235 1.98 -5.68 -7.71
CA SER A 235 0.87 -6.64 -7.70
C SER A 235 -0.30 -6.10 -8.50
N TYR A 236 -0.83 -6.91 -9.41
CA TYR A 236 -2.05 -6.61 -10.15
C TYR A 236 -2.99 -7.79 -10.06
N ILE A 237 -4.26 -7.55 -9.74
CA ILE A 237 -5.25 -8.59 -9.58
C ILE A 237 -6.38 -8.39 -10.58
N GLU A 238 -6.62 -9.41 -11.38
CA GLU A 238 -7.71 -9.47 -12.36
C GLU A 238 -8.59 -10.68 -12.12
N LYS A 239 -9.90 -10.47 -12.13
CA LYS A 239 -10.89 -11.54 -12.05
C LYS A 239 -11.19 -12.08 -13.44
N ILE A 240 -10.89 -13.37 -13.69
CA ILE A 240 -11.18 -14.05 -14.94
C ILE A 240 -11.91 -15.36 -14.64
N GLY A 241 -13.14 -15.45 -15.08
CA GLY A 241 -14.01 -16.60 -14.74
C GLY A 241 -14.19 -16.69 -13.23
N LYS A 242 -13.94 -17.88 -12.66
CA LYS A 242 -14.08 -18.10 -11.21
C LYS A 242 -12.83 -17.75 -10.39
N TYR A 243 -11.74 -17.33 -11.03
CA TYR A 243 -10.47 -17.09 -10.36
C TYR A 243 -10.07 -15.62 -10.34
N TYR A 244 -9.42 -15.21 -9.26
CA TYR A 244 -8.62 -14.01 -9.17
C TYR A 244 -7.19 -14.37 -9.52
N TYR A 245 -6.63 -13.74 -10.53
CA TYR A 245 -5.25 -13.92 -10.97
C TYR A 245 -4.40 -12.80 -10.42
N LEU A 246 -3.37 -13.17 -9.68
CA LEU A 246 -2.37 -12.25 -9.14
C LEU A 246 -1.15 -12.27 -10.06
N PHE A 247 -0.89 -11.16 -10.70
CA PHE A 247 0.32 -10.88 -11.45
C PHE A 247 1.31 -10.15 -10.56
N MET A 248 2.57 -10.55 -10.60
CA MET A 248 3.63 -9.92 -9.81
C MET A 248 4.91 -9.86 -10.62
N SER A 249 5.67 -8.78 -10.48
CA SER A 249 7.01 -8.64 -11.03
C SER A 249 8.05 -9.06 -10.00
N TYR A 250 9.03 -9.83 -10.45
CA TYR A 250 10.16 -10.34 -9.64
C TYR A 250 11.48 -10.02 -10.32
N GLY A 251 12.55 -9.97 -9.54
CA GLY A 251 13.89 -9.63 -10.02
C GLY A 251 14.21 -8.16 -9.85
N GLY A 252 15.34 -7.71 -10.40
CA GLY A 252 15.78 -6.32 -10.39
C GLY A 252 15.53 -5.63 -11.72
N LEU A 253 15.38 -4.32 -11.69
CA LEU A 253 15.12 -3.47 -12.88
C LEU A 253 16.36 -3.25 -13.75
N GLU A 254 17.54 -3.49 -13.22
CA GLU A 254 18.81 -3.35 -13.96
C GLU A 254 18.92 -4.43 -15.05
N THR A 255 19.72 -4.19 -16.06
CA THR A 255 19.90 -5.06 -17.23
C THR A 255 20.21 -6.53 -16.88
N THR A 256 20.88 -6.76 -15.75
CA THR A 256 21.23 -8.10 -15.25
C THR A 256 20.29 -8.60 -14.15
N GLY A 257 19.23 -7.85 -13.83
CA GLY A 257 18.37 -8.12 -12.70
C GLY A 257 17.36 -9.24 -12.91
N GLY A 258 17.16 -9.67 -14.16
CA GLY A 258 16.25 -10.76 -14.50
C GLY A 258 14.79 -10.46 -14.17
N TYR A 259 14.36 -9.23 -14.47
CA TYR A 259 12.98 -8.81 -14.18
C TYR A 259 11.98 -9.67 -14.95
N GLN A 260 11.01 -10.21 -14.25
CA GLN A 260 10.07 -11.17 -14.82
C GLN A 260 8.69 -11.05 -14.18
N MET A 261 7.65 -11.31 -14.94
CA MET A 261 6.27 -11.38 -14.46
C MET A 261 5.85 -12.81 -14.21
N ARG A 262 5.24 -13.07 -13.05
CA ARG A 262 4.72 -14.38 -12.67
C ARG A 262 3.27 -14.28 -12.22
N ILE A 263 2.54 -15.39 -12.39
CA ILE A 263 1.10 -15.49 -12.12
C ILE A 263 0.84 -16.53 -11.05
N PHE A 264 -0.07 -16.17 -10.15
CA PHE A 264 -0.72 -17.04 -9.20
C PHE A 264 -2.23 -16.87 -9.32
N ARG A 265 -3.02 -17.76 -8.73
CA ARG A 265 -4.47 -17.61 -8.73
C ARG A 265 -5.10 -18.05 -7.41
N SER A 266 -6.31 -17.55 -7.16
CA SER A 266 -7.16 -17.91 -6.02
C SER A 266 -8.63 -17.90 -6.43
N GLU A 267 -9.49 -18.64 -5.74
CA GLU A 267 -10.96 -18.55 -5.90
C GLU A 267 -11.56 -17.43 -5.02
N LYS A 268 -10.75 -16.80 -4.16
CA LYS A 268 -11.16 -15.69 -3.28
C LYS A 268 -10.27 -14.48 -3.50
N PRO A 269 -10.81 -13.25 -3.37
CA PRO A 269 -10.05 -12.03 -3.60
C PRO A 269 -8.85 -11.90 -2.66
N ASP A 270 -8.97 -12.38 -1.44
CA ASP A 270 -7.95 -12.32 -0.39
C ASP A 270 -7.11 -13.60 -0.25
N GLY A 271 -7.14 -14.48 -1.27
CA GLY A 271 -6.34 -15.70 -1.33
C GLY A 271 -6.97 -16.93 -0.65
N PRO A 272 -6.21 -18.01 -0.50
CA PRO A 272 -4.78 -18.14 -0.77
C PRO A 272 -4.45 -18.19 -2.27
N TYR A 273 -3.46 -17.40 -2.67
CA TYR A 273 -2.93 -17.42 -4.02
C TYR A 273 -1.90 -18.54 -4.18
N LYS A 274 -2.05 -19.33 -5.24
CA LYS A 274 -1.19 -20.50 -5.52
C LYS A 274 -0.80 -20.53 -6.98
N ASP A 275 0.35 -21.10 -7.25
CA ASP A 275 0.78 -21.44 -8.61
C ASP A 275 0.08 -22.72 -9.15
N PRO A 276 0.31 -23.11 -10.41
CA PRO A 276 -0.30 -24.31 -10.99
C PRO A 276 0.04 -25.61 -10.27
N TYR A 277 1.12 -25.63 -9.50
CA TYR A 277 1.55 -26.80 -8.73
C TYR A 277 0.97 -26.81 -7.31
N GLY A 278 0.14 -25.81 -6.97
CA GLY A 278 -0.45 -25.67 -5.65
C GLY A 278 0.45 -25.00 -4.61
N THR A 279 1.63 -24.49 -5.02
CA THR A 279 2.57 -23.82 -4.12
C THR A 279 2.06 -22.42 -3.79
N SER A 280 2.11 -22.06 -2.51
CA SER A 280 1.68 -20.75 -2.02
C SER A 280 2.54 -19.63 -2.57
N ALA A 281 1.92 -18.51 -2.93
CA ALA A 281 2.62 -17.27 -3.27
C ALA A 281 3.35 -16.63 -2.07
N ILE A 282 2.98 -17.00 -0.83
CA ILE A 282 3.62 -16.51 0.40
C ILE A 282 4.90 -17.31 0.66
N TYR A 283 6.00 -16.60 0.90
CA TYR A 283 7.27 -17.20 1.33
C TYR A 283 7.33 -17.27 2.85
N THR A 284 7.95 -18.32 3.35
CA THR A 284 8.13 -18.60 4.78
C THR A 284 9.60 -18.56 5.22
N SER A 285 10.50 -18.31 4.25
CA SER A 285 11.93 -18.18 4.48
C SER A 285 12.55 -17.32 3.38
N TYR A 286 13.72 -16.75 3.66
CA TYR A 286 14.49 -16.01 2.68
C TYR A 286 14.94 -16.90 1.53
N VAL A 287 14.82 -16.40 0.31
CA VAL A 287 15.41 -16.98 -0.91
C VAL A 287 16.10 -15.86 -1.68
N MET A 288 17.24 -16.15 -2.26
CA MET A 288 17.94 -15.20 -3.13
C MET A 288 17.17 -15.05 -4.44
N ASN A 289 16.88 -13.83 -4.86
CA ASN A 289 15.86 -13.61 -5.89
C ASN A 289 16.01 -12.33 -6.73
N TYR A 290 17.14 -11.64 -6.69
CA TYR A 290 17.31 -10.36 -7.37
C TYR A 290 18.56 -10.32 -8.25
N SER A 291 18.84 -11.39 -8.96
CA SER A 291 19.85 -11.39 -10.01
C SER A 291 19.32 -12.15 -11.23
N ALA A 292 19.92 -11.96 -12.37
CA ALA A 292 19.58 -12.68 -13.61
C ALA A 292 19.65 -14.21 -13.45
N THR A 293 20.45 -14.71 -12.51
CA THR A 293 20.58 -16.13 -12.18
C THR A 293 19.58 -16.61 -11.13
N ALA A 294 18.89 -15.70 -10.46
CA ALA A 294 17.88 -16.07 -9.46
C ALA A 294 16.68 -16.70 -10.15
N ARG A 295 16.31 -17.87 -9.68
CA ARG A 295 15.15 -18.59 -10.20
C ARG A 295 14.08 -18.64 -9.14
N HIS A 296 12.96 -18.01 -9.42
CA HIS A 296 11.77 -18.16 -8.61
C HIS A 296 11.18 -19.54 -8.87
N ALA A 297 11.17 -20.37 -7.84
CA ALA A 297 10.55 -21.69 -7.93
C ALA A 297 9.02 -21.63 -7.91
N ARG A 298 8.45 -20.49 -7.56
CA ARG A 298 7.00 -20.29 -7.38
C ARG A 298 6.44 -19.37 -8.44
N GLY A 299 5.16 -19.60 -8.75
CA GLY A 299 4.45 -18.87 -9.78
C GLY A 299 4.76 -19.35 -11.20
N MET A 300 3.77 -19.25 -12.05
CA MET A 300 3.95 -19.51 -13.47
C MET A 300 4.60 -18.31 -14.14
N LEU A 301 5.72 -18.51 -14.81
CA LEU A 301 6.35 -17.47 -15.62
C LEU A 301 5.43 -17.09 -16.76
N LEU A 302 5.09 -15.79 -16.87
CA LEU A 302 4.33 -15.24 -17.96
C LEU A 302 5.25 -14.53 -18.96
N MET A 303 6.17 -13.73 -18.47
CA MET A 303 7.08 -12.93 -19.26
C MET A 303 8.40 -12.77 -18.51
N GLY A 304 9.51 -12.86 -19.20
CA GLY A 304 10.84 -12.58 -18.67
C GLY A 304 11.65 -11.79 -19.67
N GLY A 305 12.51 -10.91 -19.15
CA GLY A 305 13.49 -10.13 -19.92
C GLY A 305 14.89 -10.67 -19.77
#